data_22d04307a43d198fe55ad5cf9b5e7730
#
_entry.id   22d04307a43d198fe55ad5cf9b5e7730
#
_cell.length_a   1.000
_cell.length_b   1.000
_cell.length_c   1.000
_cell.angle_alpha   90.00
_cell.angle_beta   90.00
_cell.angle_gamma   90.00
#
_symmetry.space_group_name_H-M   'P 1'
#
loop_
_entity.id
_entity.type
_entity.pdbx_description
1 polymer ?
#
loop_
_entity_poly.entity_id
_entity_poly.type
_entity_poly.pdbx_seq_one_letter_code
_entity_poly.pdbx_strand_id
1 'polypeptide(L)'
;MRVSKDISMRKPLSKASGRNDAWFAAACILGIAGLGLCSEAKAQDVSANVALTSDYVFRGVSQTQENPAISAGVDLTKNGFYAGGWASNVDFGDDTDAEVDLYAGYRPEVAGYALDFGVVGYLYAGQPDGADYDYVELKAAASRAVGPAIVGAAIYYSPDFFGASEDEATYAEINGAISPADKWTLSGAVGRQWVSSDLDYTTWNLGAAYQLTDKLAVDLRYHDTDQHDFGDIYGERAVATLKASF
;
A
#
# COMPACT_ATOMS: atom_id res chain seq x y z
N MET A 1 -27.51 -66.52 -34.06
CA MET A 1 -26.30 -66.18 -33.31
C MET A 1 -26.18 -64.69 -33.24
N ARG A 2 -26.64 -64.04 -32.08
CA ARG A 2 -26.71 -62.61 -31.86
C ARG A 2 -25.51 -62.23 -31.01
N VAL A 3 -24.67 -61.33 -31.50
CA VAL A 3 -23.57 -60.71 -30.76
C VAL A 3 -24.06 -59.36 -30.30
N SER A 4 -24.26 -59.23 -28.98
CA SER A 4 -24.56 -57.97 -28.29
C SER A 4 -23.27 -57.16 -28.15
N LYS A 5 -23.28 -55.90 -28.61
CA LYS A 5 -22.20 -54.92 -28.34
C LYS A 5 -22.63 -54.06 -27.16
N ASP A 6 -22.03 -54.31 -26.01
CA ASP A 6 -22.08 -53.41 -24.88
C ASP A 6 -21.17 -52.18 -25.15
N ILE A 7 -21.81 -51.02 -25.32
CA ILE A 7 -21.10 -49.74 -25.38
C ILE A 7 -21.10 -49.16 -23.96
N SER A 8 -19.99 -49.34 -23.25
CA SER A 8 -19.71 -48.71 -21.99
C SER A 8 -19.55 -47.19 -22.19
N MET A 9 -20.53 -46.39 -21.76
CA MET A 9 -20.40 -44.95 -21.69
C MET A 9 -19.47 -44.59 -20.55
N ARG A 10 -18.27 -44.16 -20.88
CA ARG A 10 -17.36 -43.51 -19.94
C ARG A 10 -17.88 -42.10 -19.68
N LYS A 11 -18.26 -41.81 -18.44
CA LYS A 11 -18.52 -40.44 -17.94
C LYS A 11 -17.26 -39.60 -18.14
N PRO A 12 -17.37 -38.37 -18.64
CA PRO A 12 -16.23 -37.44 -18.64
C PRO A 12 -15.91 -37.04 -17.19
N LEU A 13 -14.67 -37.22 -16.80
CA LEU A 13 -14.10 -36.69 -15.58
C LEU A 13 -14.20 -35.15 -15.64
N SER A 14 -14.94 -34.57 -14.73
CA SER A 14 -14.95 -33.12 -14.49
C SER A 14 -13.53 -32.73 -14.06
N LYS A 15 -12.84 -31.93 -14.87
CA LYS A 15 -11.65 -31.21 -14.46
C LYS A 15 -12.07 -30.25 -13.35
N ALA A 16 -11.72 -30.58 -12.12
CA ALA A 16 -11.70 -29.62 -11.02
C ALA A 16 -10.65 -28.57 -11.41
N SER A 17 -11.11 -27.41 -11.85
CA SER A 17 -10.31 -26.21 -11.99
C SER A 17 -10.07 -25.68 -10.57
N GLY A 18 -9.03 -26.17 -9.92
CA GLY A 18 -8.46 -25.53 -8.75
C GLY A 18 -7.70 -24.29 -9.21
N ARG A 19 -8.38 -23.17 -9.34
CA ARG A 19 -7.74 -21.86 -9.40
C ARG A 19 -7.41 -21.51 -7.96
N ASN A 20 -6.13 -21.58 -7.63
CA ASN A 20 -5.59 -21.02 -6.42
C ASN A 20 -5.64 -19.49 -6.56
N ASP A 21 -6.73 -18.90 -6.11
CA ASP A 21 -6.90 -17.45 -6.07
C ASP A 21 -6.19 -16.88 -4.81
N ALA A 22 -4.87 -17.10 -4.73
CA ALA A 22 -4.02 -16.43 -3.76
C ALA A 22 -3.42 -15.18 -4.43
N TRP A 23 -4.21 -14.11 -4.50
CA TRP A 23 -3.75 -12.82 -5.01
C TRP A 23 -3.36 -11.93 -3.84
N PHE A 24 -2.07 -11.73 -3.68
CA PHE A 24 -1.52 -10.83 -2.68
C PHE A 24 -1.34 -9.44 -3.27
N ALA A 25 -1.88 -8.47 -2.58
CA ALA A 25 -1.69 -7.07 -2.88
C ALA A 25 -0.22 -6.68 -2.65
N ALA A 26 0.39 -6.09 -3.68
CA ALA A 26 1.57 -5.29 -3.47
C ALA A 26 1.16 -4.06 -2.65
N ALA A 27 1.59 -4.01 -1.39
CA ALA A 27 1.37 -2.86 -0.55
C ALA A 27 2.22 -1.72 -1.09
N CYS A 28 1.61 -0.77 -1.79
CA CYS A 28 2.14 0.58 -1.85
C CYS A 28 2.19 1.12 -0.44
N ILE A 29 3.29 1.75 -0.10
CA ILE A 29 3.64 2.27 1.22
C ILE A 29 2.84 3.52 1.52
N LEU A 30 1.71 3.33 1.92
CA LEU A 30 0.85 3.88 2.94
C LEU A 30 0.08 2.65 3.38
N GLY A 31 -0.07 2.38 4.64
CA GLY A 31 -0.80 1.24 5.16
C GLY A 31 -2.26 1.17 4.71
N ILE A 32 -2.56 1.55 3.49
CA ILE A 32 -3.87 1.65 2.91
C ILE A 32 -4.13 0.42 2.07
N ALA A 33 -4.96 -0.42 2.64
CA ALA A 33 -5.83 -1.40 2.03
C ALA A 33 -5.20 -2.47 1.13
N GLY A 34 -5.24 -3.68 1.60
CA GLY A 34 -5.14 -4.87 0.77
C GLY A 34 -6.04 -4.75 -0.46
N LEU A 35 -5.46 -4.90 -1.65
CA LEU A 35 -6.19 -5.14 -2.88
C LEU A 35 -6.87 -6.51 -2.74
N GLY A 36 -8.10 -6.53 -2.20
CA GLY A 36 -9.01 -7.63 -2.40
C GLY A 36 -9.39 -7.63 -3.87
N LEU A 37 -9.04 -8.68 -4.60
CA LEU A 37 -9.58 -8.89 -5.92
C LEU A 37 -11.08 -9.07 -5.83
N CYS A 38 -11.81 -8.25 -6.55
CA CYS A 38 -13.24 -8.31 -6.69
C CYS A 38 -13.69 -9.67 -7.17
N SER A 39 -14.36 -10.42 -6.30
CA SER A 39 -15.41 -11.33 -6.66
C SER A 39 -16.70 -10.53 -6.70
N GLU A 40 -17.47 -10.72 -7.76
CA GLU A 40 -18.76 -10.11 -8.11
C GLU A 40 -19.43 -9.17 -7.09
N ALA A 41 -19.53 -7.91 -7.49
CA ALA A 41 -20.22 -6.83 -6.80
C ALA A 41 -21.60 -7.20 -6.24
N LYS A 42 -21.74 -7.22 -4.89
CA LYS A 42 -23.05 -7.08 -4.23
C LYS A 42 -23.04 -6.67 -2.76
N ALA A 43 -21.91 -6.48 -2.12
CA ALA A 43 -21.90 -6.00 -0.74
C ALA A 43 -21.03 -4.74 -0.63
N GLN A 44 -21.37 -3.88 0.29
CA GLN A 44 -20.47 -2.89 0.82
C GLN A 44 -19.50 -3.66 1.72
N ASP A 45 -18.24 -3.76 1.34
CA ASP A 45 -17.23 -4.43 2.14
C ASP A 45 -16.60 -3.41 3.09
N VAL A 46 -16.56 -3.78 4.38
CA VAL A 46 -15.87 -3.04 5.43
C VAL A 46 -14.68 -3.87 5.85
N SER A 47 -13.50 -3.28 5.86
CA SER A 47 -12.30 -3.90 6.39
C SER A 47 -11.61 -2.96 7.38
N ALA A 48 -10.86 -3.53 8.31
CA ALA A 48 -10.08 -2.78 9.27
C ALA A 48 -8.70 -3.42 9.46
N ASN A 49 -7.74 -2.62 9.87
CA ASN A 49 -6.41 -3.13 10.20
C ASN A 49 -5.81 -2.38 11.39
N VAL A 50 -4.88 -3.04 12.07
CA VAL A 50 -4.03 -2.45 13.10
C VAL A 50 -2.61 -2.95 12.84
N ALA A 51 -1.62 -2.08 12.96
CA ALA A 51 -0.22 -2.45 12.84
C ALA A 51 0.62 -1.88 13.98
N LEU A 52 1.67 -2.64 14.33
CA LEU A 52 2.75 -2.19 15.19
C LEU A 52 4.03 -2.28 14.36
N THR A 53 4.73 -1.18 14.20
CA THR A 53 5.97 -1.11 13.43
C THR A 53 7.11 -0.57 14.29
N SER A 54 8.34 -0.98 13.99
CA SER A 54 9.52 -0.47 14.69
C SER A 54 9.87 0.97 14.32
N ASP A 55 9.35 1.47 13.16
CA ASP A 55 9.46 2.84 12.69
C ASP A 55 8.34 3.08 11.66
N TYR A 56 7.70 4.25 11.68
CA TYR A 56 6.78 4.65 10.63
C TYR A 56 7.57 5.39 9.55
N VAL A 57 7.71 4.77 8.38
CA VAL A 57 8.44 5.34 7.24
C VAL A 57 7.49 5.71 6.12
N PHE A 58 7.45 6.99 5.76
CA PHE A 58 6.69 7.52 4.62
C PHE A 58 7.65 7.95 3.50
N ARG A 59 7.55 7.35 2.32
CA ARG A 59 8.41 7.64 1.16
C ARG A 59 9.92 7.67 1.50
N GLY A 60 10.37 6.73 2.35
CA GLY A 60 11.77 6.61 2.77
C GLY A 60 12.15 7.44 3.98
N VAL A 61 11.29 8.35 4.46
CA VAL A 61 11.56 9.25 5.59
C VAL A 61 10.84 8.76 6.84
N SER A 62 11.55 8.65 7.97
CA SER A 62 10.95 8.31 9.26
C SER A 62 10.01 9.43 9.73
N GLN A 63 8.81 9.03 10.17
CA GLN A 63 7.80 9.90 10.73
C GLN A 63 7.75 9.83 12.27
N THR A 64 8.59 8.98 12.87
CA THR A 64 8.61 8.74 14.32
C THR A 64 10.00 8.82 14.93
N GLN A 65 10.94 9.55 14.32
CA GLN A 65 12.33 9.65 14.79
C GLN A 65 12.95 8.26 15.05
N GLU A 66 12.66 7.30 14.15
CA GLU A 66 13.09 5.89 14.25
C GLU A 66 12.55 5.15 15.49
N ASN A 67 11.48 5.64 16.10
CA ASN A 67 10.80 5.03 17.24
C ASN A 67 9.58 4.22 16.80
N PRO A 68 9.12 3.25 17.61
CA PRO A 68 7.94 2.46 17.29
C PRO A 68 6.67 3.27 17.08
N ALA A 69 5.86 2.83 16.11
CA ALA A 69 4.55 3.38 15.84
C ALA A 69 3.46 2.31 15.92
N ILE A 70 2.26 2.76 16.32
CA ILE A 70 1.02 2.02 16.23
C ILE A 70 0.10 2.74 15.26
N SER A 71 -0.46 2.01 14.32
CA SER A 71 -1.43 2.56 13.37
C SER A 71 -2.67 1.71 13.27
N ALA A 72 -3.77 2.33 12.85
CA ALA A 72 -5.04 1.65 12.59
C ALA A 72 -5.73 2.29 11.39
N GLY A 73 -6.48 1.48 10.64
CA GLY A 73 -7.25 1.95 9.49
C GLY A 73 -8.57 1.22 9.33
N VAL A 74 -9.52 1.89 8.68
CA VAL A 74 -10.80 1.33 8.28
C VAL A 74 -11.12 1.75 6.85
N ASP A 75 -11.59 0.78 6.04
CA ASP A 75 -11.92 0.97 4.64
C ASP A 75 -13.35 0.54 4.36
N LEU A 76 -14.00 1.28 3.46
CA LEU A 76 -15.30 0.99 2.89
C LEU A 76 -15.13 0.86 1.39
N THR A 77 -15.56 -0.25 0.80
CA THR A 77 -15.52 -0.44 -0.66
C THR A 77 -16.89 -0.79 -1.20
N LYS A 78 -17.21 -0.25 -2.38
CA LYS A 78 -18.46 -0.56 -3.08
C LYS A 78 -18.34 -0.22 -4.57
N ASN A 79 -18.55 -1.21 -5.43
CA ASN A 79 -18.60 -1.03 -6.90
C ASN A 79 -17.35 -0.31 -7.46
N GLY A 80 -16.16 -0.61 -6.94
CA GLY A 80 -14.91 0.04 -7.32
C GLY A 80 -14.64 1.37 -6.63
N PHE A 81 -15.64 2.00 -6.00
CA PHE A 81 -15.41 3.16 -5.13
C PHE A 81 -14.89 2.71 -3.77
N TYR A 82 -14.03 3.51 -3.18
CA TYR A 82 -13.56 3.32 -1.81
C TYR A 82 -13.52 4.65 -1.05
N ALA A 83 -13.64 4.57 0.26
CA ALA A 83 -13.35 5.64 1.19
C ALA A 83 -12.85 5.04 2.49
N GLY A 84 -12.01 5.75 3.21
CA GLY A 84 -11.48 5.25 4.47
C GLY A 84 -10.79 6.31 5.29
N GLY A 85 -10.30 5.89 6.43
CA GLY A 85 -9.46 6.67 7.30
C GLY A 85 -8.38 5.79 7.93
N TRP A 86 -7.24 6.39 8.16
CA TRP A 86 -6.10 5.77 8.82
C TRP A 86 -5.50 6.76 9.81
N ALA A 87 -4.85 6.26 10.86
CA ALA A 87 -4.14 7.09 11.82
C ALA A 87 -2.92 6.36 12.39
N SER A 88 -1.89 7.14 12.75
CA SER A 88 -0.69 6.70 13.44
C SER A 88 -0.19 7.77 14.41
N ASN A 89 0.56 7.38 15.43
CA ASN A 89 1.41 8.35 16.09
C ASN A 89 2.56 8.77 15.15
N VAL A 90 2.98 10.01 15.31
CA VAL A 90 4.18 10.59 14.67
C VAL A 90 5.03 11.29 15.73
N ASP A 91 6.27 11.65 15.38
CA ASP A 91 7.20 12.43 16.19
C ASP A 91 8.08 13.25 15.24
N PHE A 92 7.78 14.55 15.12
CA PHE A 92 8.55 15.47 14.29
C PHE A 92 9.57 16.29 15.12
N GLY A 93 9.71 15.96 16.43
CA GLY A 93 10.54 16.70 17.37
C GLY A 93 9.90 17.97 17.88
N ASP A 94 8.59 18.13 17.67
CA ASP A 94 7.74 19.18 18.19
C ASP A 94 6.50 18.60 18.91
N ASP A 95 5.43 19.35 19.07
CA ASP A 95 4.22 18.91 19.77
C ASP A 95 3.25 18.08 18.88
N THR A 96 3.65 17.72 17.64
CA THR A 96 2.84 16.93 16.72
C THR A 96 2.87 15.46 17.12
N ASP A 97 1.71 14.94 17.55
CA ASP A 97 1.60 13.60 18.15
C ASP A 97 0.99 12.55 17.22
N ALA A 98 0.15 12.95 16.28
CA ALA A 98 -0.58 12.00 15.44
C ALA A 98 -0.86 12.55 14.03
N GLU A 99 -0.84 11.62 13.07
CA GLU A 99 -1.31 11.79 11.70
C GLU A 99 -2.63 11.07 11.52
N VAL A 100 -3.57 11.71 10.83
CA VAL A 100 -4.87 11.16 10.44
C VAL A 100 -5.08 11.38 8.96
N ASP A 101 -5.21 10.31 8.21
CA ASP A 101 -5.49 10.34 6.78
C ASP A 101 -6.96 10.06 6.51
N LEU A 102 -7.58 10.88 5.68
CA LEU A 102 -8.90 10.64 5.13
C LEU A 102 -8.78 10.52 3.61
N TYR A 103 -9.31 9.45 3.05
CA TYR A 103 -9.16 9.20 1.64
C TYR A 103 -10.42 8.66 0.97
N ALA A 104 -10.53 8.93 -0.33
CA ALA A 104 -11.56 8.36 -1.19
C ALA A 104 -11.05 8.22 -2.62
N GLY A 105 -11.65 7.30 -3.38
CA GLY A 105 -11.25 7.10 -4.77
C GLY A 105 -12.09 6.09 -5.52
N TYR A 106 -11.59 5.74 -6.71
CA TYR A 106 -12.22 4.80 -7.62
C TYR A 106 -11.18 3.91 -8.31
N ARG A 107 -11.40 2.60 -8.26
CA ARG A 107 -10.51 1.55 -8.80
C ARG A 107 -11.17 0.80 -9.96
N PRO A 108 -11.13 1.31 -11.20
CA PRO A 108 -11.61 0.59 -12.36
C PRO A 108 -10.56 -0.40 -12.90
N GLU A 109 -11.03 -1.48 -13.52
CA GLU A 109 -10.19 -2.34 -14.35
C GLU A 109 -10.43 -2.02 -15.84
N VAL A 110 -9.35 -1.75 -16.57
CA VAL A 110 -9.39 -1.44 -18.00
C VAL A 110 -8.31 -2.19 -18.74
N ALA A 111 -8.68 -3.03 -19.69
CA ALA A 111 -7.75 -3.77 -20.57
C ALA A 111 -6.66 -4.58 -19.81
N GLY A 112 -7.01 -5.15 -18.63
CA GLY A 112 -6.11 -5.93 -17.79
C GLY A 112 -5.15 -5.10 -16.95
N TYR A 113 -5.41 -3.79 -16.83
CA TYR A 113 -4.80 -2.90 -15.85
C TYR A 113 -5.79 -2.61 -14.73
N ALA A 114 -5.35 -2.76 -13.49
CA ALA A 114 -6.04 -2.20 -12.34
C ALA A 114 -5.59 -0.74 -12.19
N LEU A 115 -6.54 0.20 -12.27
CA LEU A 115 -6.28 1.63 -12.10
C LEU A 115 -6.74 2.07 -10.71
N ASP A 116 -6.18 3.16 -10.18
CA ASP A 116 -6.59 3.76 -8.92
C ASP A 116 -6.48 5.28 -9.01
N PHE A 117 -7.63 5.96 -8.89
CA PHE A 117 -7.72 7.42 -8.84
C PHE A 117 -8.30 7.81 -7.50
N GLY A 118 -7.60 8.66 -6.76
CA GLY A 118 -8.00 9.01 -5.41
C GLY A 118 -7.57 10.40 -4.98
N VAL A 119 -8.08 10.78 -3.83
CA VAL A 119 -7.66 11.95 -3.06
C VAL A 119 -7.35 11.48 -1.64
N VAL A 120 -6.31 12.04 -1.04
CA VAL A 120 -5.90 11.80 0.34
C VAL A 120 -5.70 13.15 1.00
N GLY A 121 -6.32 13.35 2.16
CA GLY A 121 -6.06 14.48 3.04
C GLY A 121 -5.27 13.98 4.25
N TYR A 122 -4.16 14.60 4.54
CA TYR A 122 -3.28 14.35 5.67
C TYR A 122 -3.51 15.44 6.71
N LEU A 123 -3.80 15.06 7.94
CA LEU A 123 -4.14 15.95 9.04
C LEU A 123 -3.23 15.62 10.24
N TYR A 124 -2.61 16.63 10.82
CA TYR A 124 -1.66 16.45 11.93
C TYR A 124 -2.15 17.09 13.21
N ALA A 125 -2.37 16.26 14.24
CA ALA A 125 -2.79 16.71 15.55
C ALA A 125 -1.59 17.16 16.40
N GLY A 126 -1.76 18.28 17.09
CA GLY A 126 -0.71 18.86 17.94
C GLY A 126 0.30 19.72 17.20
N GLN A 127 0.14 19.93 15.88
CA GLN A 127 1.07 20.77 15.13
C GLN A 127 1.19 22.17 15.72
N PRO A 128 2.42 22.75 15.76
CA PRO A 128 2.63 24.10 16.29
C PRO A 128 1.89 25.17 15.45
N ASP A 129 1.55 26.30 16.10
CA ASP A 129 0.92 27.41 15.41
C ASP A 129 1.78 27.89 14.21
N GLY A 130 1.21 27.86 13.01
CA GLY A 130 1.87 28.29 11.76
C GLY A 130 2.82 27.24 11.16
N ALA A 131 2.81 25.99 11.63
CA ALA A 131 3.58 24.89 11.02
C ALA A 131 2.99 24.44 9.67
N ASP A 132 1.66 24.47 9.54
CA ASP A 132 0.88 24.18 8.34
C ASP A 132 1.24 22.81 7.73
N TYR A 133 1.12 21.76 8.57
CA TYR A 133 1.47 20.40 8.17
C TYR A 133 0.35 19.68 7.41
N ASP A 134 -0.90 20.16 7.52
CA ASP A 134 -2.05 19.55 6.88
C ASP A 134 -1.99 19.79 5.36
N TYR A 135 -2.19 18.76 4.56
CA TYR A 135 -2.18 18.89 3.11
C TYR A 135 -3.07 17.84 2.41
N VAL A 136 -3.26 18.01 1.11
CA VAL A 136 -4.06 17.12 0.26
C VAL A 136 -3.25 16.65 -0.94
N GLU A 137 -3.36 15.38 -1.28
CA GLU A 137 -2.80 14.82 -2.50
C GLU A 137 -3.88 14.25 -3.43
N LEU A 138 -3.69 14.48 -4.72
CA LEU A 138 -4.36 13.75 -5.80
C LEU A 138 -3.49 12.57 -6.20
N LYS A 139 -4.11 11.38 -6.33
CA LYS A 139 -3.44 10.13 -6.68
C LYS A 139 -3.92 9.61 -8.02
N ALA A 140 -2.98 9.12 -8.84
CA ALA A 140 -3.27 8.25 -9.97
C ALA A 140 -2.27 7.09 -10.00
N ALA A 141 -2.77 5.85 -10.11
CA ALA A 141 -1.92 4.67 -10.18
C ALA A 141 -2.45 3.65 -11.18
N ALA A 142 -1.55 2.80 -11.66
CA ALA A 142 -1.87 1.68 -12.52
C ALA A 142 -1.00 0.47 -12.18
N SER A 143 -1.57 -0.73 -12.20
CA SER A 143 -0.83 -1.97 -12.01
C SER A 143 -1.38 -3.08 -12.92
N ARG A 144 -0.54 -4.10 -13.14
CA ARG A 144 -0.96 -5.32 -13.86
C ARG A 144 -0.13 -6.51 -13.47
N ALA A 145 -0.69 -7.71 -13.66
CA ALA A 145 0.05 -8.95 -13.56
C ALA A 145 0.95 -9.18 -14.80
N VAL A 146 2.21 -9.53 -14.58
CA VAL A 146 3.20 -9.90 -15.59
C VAL A 146 3.84 -11.23 -15.17
N GLY A 147 3.35 -12.34 -15.70
CA GLY A 147 3.72 -13.67 -15.23
C GLY A 147 3.35 -13.86 -13.74
N PRO A 148 4.30 -14.25 -12.87
CA PRO A 148 4.04 -14.40 -11.43
C PRO A 148 4.14 -13.09 -10.64
N ALA A 149 4.56 -12.00 -11.28
CA ALA A 149 4.76 -10.71 -10.64
C ALA A 149 3.56 -9.77 -10.90
N ILE A 150 3.34 -8.84 -9.98
CA ILE A 150 2.54 -7.64 -10.19
C ILE A 150 3.53 -6.48 -10.31
N VAL A 151 3.35 -5.64 -11.32
CA VAL A 151 4.13 -4.41 -11.50
C VAL A 151 3.17 -3.22 -11.55
N GLY A 152 3.59 -2.10 -11.00
CA GLY A 152 2.78 -0.91 -10.91
C GLY A 152 3.60 0.37 -10.97
N ALA A 153 2.87 1.48 -11.17
CA ALA A 153 3.39 2.83 -11.05
C ALA A 153 2.30 3.70 -10.41
N ALA A 154 2.73 4.71 -9.66
CA ALA A 154 1.84 5.68 -9.05
C ALA A 154 2.44 7.08 -9.14
N ILE A 155 1.55 8.08 -9.18
CA ILE A 155 1.90 9.49 -9.05
C ILE A 155 0.95 10.14 -8.06
N TYR A 156 1.50 11.01 -7.23
CA TYR A 156 0.78 11.83 -6.24
C TYR A 156 1.16 13.28 -6.48
N TYR A 157 0.21 14.17 -6.39
CA TYR A 157 0.41 15.60 -6.55
C TYR A 157 -0.31 16.36 -5.45
N SER A 158 0.41 17.22 -4.75
CA SER A 158 -0.14 18.20 -3.81
C SER A 158 0.07 19.60 -4.38
N PRO A 159 -0.96 20.44 -4.43
CA PRO A 159 -0.80 21.85 -4.80
C PRO A 159 -0.20 22.70 -3.69
N ASP A 160 -0.25 22.20 -2.45
CA ASP A 160 0.19 22.83 -1.21
C ASP A 160 0.62 21.69 -0.29
N PHE A 161 1.93 21.45 -0.21
CA PHE A 161 2.51 20.29 0.44
C PHE A 161 2.99 20.69 1.84
N PHE A 162 3.10 19.73 2.71
CA PHE A 162 3.56 19.75 4.09
C PHE A 162 4.48 20.91 4.46
N GLY A 163 4.06 21.79 5.39
CA GLY A 163 4.84 22.88 5.94
C GLY A 163 4.49 24.26 5.34
N ALA A 164 4.86 25.31 6.04
CA ALA A 164 4.47 26.69 5.78
C ALA A 164 5.06 27.33 4.52
N SER A 165 5.73 26.57 3.65
CA SER A 165 6.28 27.06 2.38
C SER A 165 5.23 27.24 1.28
N GLU A 166 4.05 26.59 1.42
CA GLU A 166 2.96 26.55 0.44
C GLU A 166 3.46 26.07 -0.97
N ASP A 167 4.49 25.19 -0.99
CA ASP A 167 5.07 24.68 -2.24
C ASP A 167 4.26 23.50 -2.78
N GLU A 168 4.13 23.41 -4.09
CA GLU A 168 3.61 22.21 -4.74
C GLU A 168 4.60 21.05 -4.67
N ALA A 169 4.09 19.83 -4.54
CA ALA A 169 4.92 18.64 -4.57
C ALA A 169 4.36 17.55 -5.47
N THR A 170 5.27 16.76 -6.03
CA THR A 170 4.94 15.56 -6.80
C THR A 170 5.78 14.39 -6.28
N TYR A 171 5.13 13.26 -6.05
CA TYR A 171 5.81 11.97 -5.83
C TYR A 171 5.42 11.01 -6.94
N ALA A 172 6.41 10.33 -7.54
CA ALA A 172 6.15 9.25 -8.48
C ALA A 172 6.98 8.01 -8.13
N GLU A 173 6.38 6.82 -8.28
CA GLU A 173 7.06 5.56 -8.01
C GLU A 173 6.76 4.49 -9.05
N ILE A 174 7.70 3.54 -9.15
CA ILE A 174 7.51 2.24 -9.79
C ILE A 174 7.65 1.20 -8.68
N ASN A 175 6.73 0.24 -8.65
CA ASN A 175 6.71 -0.80 -7.64
C ASN A 175 6.46 -2.20 -8.24
N GLY A 176 6.75 -3.21 -7.44
CA GLY A 176 6.49 -4.58 -7.86
C GLY A 176 6.43 -5.54 -6.69
N ALA A 177 5.74 -6.66 -6.90
CA ALA A 177 5.64 -7.74 -5.95
C ALA A 177 5.60 -9.11 -6.63
N ILE A 178 6.09 -10.12 -5.92
CA ILE A 178 6.02 -11.52 -6.32
C ILE A 178 5.78 -12.40 -5.09
N SER A 179 4.98 -13.46 -5.25
CA SER A 179 4.78 -14.47 -4.21
C SER A 179 5.51 -15.76 -4.62
N PRO A 180 6.80 -15.92 -4.19
CA PRO A 180 7.64 -17.05 -4.62
C PRO A 180 7.24 -18.38 -3.97
N ALA A 181 6.52 -18.33 -2.85
CA ALA A 181 6.00 -19.48 -2.11
C ALA A 181 4.74 -19.10 -1.35
N ASP A 182 3.98 -20.11 -0.90
CA ASP A 182 2.81 -19.91 -0.05
C ASP A 182 3.18 -19.04 1.16
N LYS A 183 2.32 -18.08 1.48
CA LYS A 183 2.46 -17.14 2.59
C LYS A 183 3.61 -16.12 2.49
N TRP A 184 4.45 -16.18 1.46
CA TRP A 184 5.53 -15.23 1.25
C TRP A 184 5.21 -14.24 0.13
N THR A 185 5.48 -12.97 0.40
CA THR A 185 5.47 -11.91 -0.62
C THR A 185 6.78 -11.14 -0.52
N LEU A 186 7.49 -11.03 -1.64
CA LEU A 186 8.60 -10.10 -1.81
C LEU A 186 8.11 -8.89 -2.59
N SER A 187 8.42 -7.69 -2.13
CA SER A 187 7.98 -6.46 -2.81
C SER A 187 8.99 -5.35 -2.62
N GLY A 188 8.98 -4.40 -3.55
CA GLY A 188 9.83 -3.23 -3.47
C GLY A 188 9.33 -2.11 -4.37
N ALA A 189 9.87 -0.93 -4.15
CA ALA A 189 9.58 0.26 -4.92
C ALA A 189 10.83 1.15 -5.07
N VAL A 190 10.83 1.96 -6.11
CA VAL A 190 11.74 3.11 -6.29
C VAL A 190 10.87 4.30 -6.64
N GLY A 191 11.02 5.40 -5.92
CA GLY A 191 10.25 6.61 -6.12
C GLY A 191 11.10 7.87 -6.04
N ARG A 192 10.56 8.97 -6.53
CA ARG A 192 11.16 10.28 -6.41
C ARG A 192 10.13 11.29 -5.92
N GLN A 193 10.52 12.05 -4.92
CA GLN A 193 9.81 13.20 -4.40
C GLN A 193 10.41 14.47 -5.01
N TRP A 194 9.58 15.29 -5.63
CA TRP A 194 9.90 16.65 -6.06
C TRP A 194 9.11 17.62 -5.19
N VAL A 195 9.81 18.51 -4.50
CA VAL A 195 9.22 19.61 -3.71
C VAL A 195 9.80 20.93 -4.18
N SER A 196 11.15 21.00 -4.17
CA SER A 196 11.93 22.12 -4.69
C SER A 196 13.32 21.60 -5.01
N SER A 197 14.10 22.31 -5.82
CA SER A 197 15.41 21.83 -6.26
C SER A 197 16.36 21.44 -5.12
N ASP A 198 16.14 21.98 -3.93
CA ASP A 198 17.01 21.76 -2.77
C ASP A 198 16.45 20.69 -1.81
N LEU A 199 15.18 20.24 -1.99
CA LEU A 199 14.51 19.26 -1.16
C LEU A 199 14.06 18.00 -1.92
N ASP A 200 14.41 17.87 -3.18
CA ASP A 200 14.12 16.69 -4.00
C ASP A 200 14.95 15.50 -3.55
N TYR A 201 14.32 14.32 -3.46
CA TYR A 201 15.04 13.09 -3.16
C TYR A 201 14.45 11.87 -3.87
N THR A 202 15.29 10.85 -4.02
CA THR A 202 14.91 9.53 -4.51
C THR A 202 14.89 8.57 -3.34
N THR A 203 13.87 7.72 -3.27
CA THR A 203 13.76 6.68 -2.24
C THR A 203 13.59 5.31 -2.85
N TRP A 204 14.01 4.28 -2.14
CA TRP A 204 13.75 2.88 -2.50
C TRP A 204 13.52 2.02 -1.27
N ASN A 205 12.83 0.92 -1.48
CA ASN A 205 12.63 -0.08 -0.45
C ASN A 205 12.56 -1.48 -1.05
N LEU A 206 12.88 -2.46 -0.21
CA LEU A 206 12.73 -3.87 -0.52
C LEU A 206 12.33 -4.61 0.75
N GLY A 207 11.27 -5.42 0.68
CA GLY A 207 10.78 -6.14 1.85
C GLY A 207 10.27 -7.53 1.54
N ALA A 208 10.09 -8.29 2.62
CA ALA A 208 9.52 -9.62 2.62
C ALA A 208 8.44 -9.72 3.70
N ALA A 209 7.22 -10.03 3.27
CA ALA A 209 6.10 -10.29 4.15
C ALA A 209 5.84 -11.78 4.27
N TYR A 210 5.48 -12.23 5.48
CA TYR A 210 5.07 -13.59 5.78
C TYR A 210 3.72 -13.61 6.48
N GLN A 211 2.77 -14.33 5.91
CA GLN A 211 1.44 -14.51 6.47
C GLN A 211 1.48 -15.58 7.57
N LEU A 212 1.42 -15.16 8.84
CA LEU A 212 1.41 -16.05 9.99
C LEU A 212 0.09 -16.83 10.09
N THR A 213 -1.03 -16.11 10.00
CA THR A 213 -2.41 -16.65 9.97
C THR A 213 -3.21 -15.91 8.89
N ASP A 214 -4.48 -16.26 8.69
CA ASP A 214 -5.35 -15.57 7.72
C ASP A 214 -5.54 -14.07 8.06
N LYS A 215 -5.22 -13.65 9.29
CA LYS A 215 -5.42 -12.30 9.78
C LYS A 215 -4.15 -11.59 10.25
N LEU A 216 -3.04 -12.30 10.37
CA LEU A 216 -1.82 -11.77 10.97
C LEU A 216 -0.63 -11.97 10.03
N ALA A 217 0.09 -10.90 9.75
CA ALA A 217 1.29 -10.92 8.91
C ALA A 217 2.45 -10.17 9.58
N VAL A 218 3.67 -10.57 9.26
CA VAL A 218 4.92 -9.86 9.59
C VAL A 218 5.55 -9.39 8.28
N ASP A 219 6.03 -8.16 8.24
CA ASP A 219 6.86 -7.61 7.14
C ASP A 219 8.21 -7.16 7.71
N LEU A 220 9.28 -7.49 7.00
CA LEU A 220 10.62 -6.98 7.23
C LEU A 220 11.05 -6.24 5.97
N ARG A 221 11.36 -4.95 6.12
CA ARG A 221 11.61 -4.06 4.99
C ARG A 221 12.79 -3.17 5.22
N TYR A 222 13.67 -3.06 4.22
CA TYR A 222 14.71 -2.08 4.13
C TYR A 222 14.21 -0.86 3.38
N HIS A 223 14.47 0.31 3.91
CA HIS A 223 14.18 1.61 3.30
C HIS A 223 15.46 2.43 3.21
N ASP A 224 15.52 3.31 2.22
CA ASP A 224 16.63 4.21 2.05
C ASP A 224 16.25 5.39 1.14
N THR A 225 17.05 6.48 1.20
CA THR A 225 16.98 7.62 0.29
C THR A 225 18.37 7.98 -0.23
N ASP A 226 18.43 8.85 -1.24
CA ASP A 226 19.69 9.41 -1.75
C ASP A 226 20.11 10.72 -1.06
N GLN A 227 19.40 11.15 -0.01
CA GLN A 227 19.59 12.45 0.66
C GLN A 227 19.81 12.31 2.16
N HIS A 228 20.81 11.52 2.57
CA HIS A 228 21.20 11.35 3.99
C HIS A 228 21.64 12.67 4.66
N ASP A 229 22.11 13.63 3.88
CA ASP A 229 22.53 14.96 4.37
C ASP A 229 21.33 15.80 4.91
N PHE A 230 20.08 15.40 4.61
CA PHE A 230 18.89 16.07 5.16
C PHE A 230 18.62 15.72 6.63
N GLY A 231 19.31 14.69 7.16
CA GLY A 231 19.23 14.25 8.56
C GLY A 231 19.03 12.74 8.69
N ASP A 232 19.17 12.24 9.90
CA ASP A 232 19.15 10.80 10.22
C ASP A 232 17.82 10.14 9.77
N ILE A 233 16.71 10.88 9.81
CA ILE A 233 15.39 10.40 9.38
C ILE A 233 15.30 10.05 7.88
N TYR A 234 16.26 10.50 7.05
CA TYR A 234 16.39 10.19 5.62
C TYR A 234 17.35 9.03 5.35
N GLY A 235 18.09 8.54 6.36
CA GLY A 235 19.07 7.47 6.23
C GLY A 235 18.46 6.08 6.03
N GLU A 236 19.33 5.14 5.74
CA GLU A 236 18.98 3.73 5.58
C GLU A 236 18.47 3.09 6.88
N ARG A 237 17.47 2.23 6.78
CA ARG A 237 16.91 1.52 7.93
C ARG A 237 16.20 0.22 7.59
N ALA A 238 16.18 -0.68 8.57
CA ALA A 238 15.39 -1.90 8.52
C ALA A 238 14.20 -1.79 9.47
N VAL A 239 13.01 -1.99 8.94
CA VAL A 239 11.74 -1.86 9.66
C VAL A 239 11.06 -3.21 9.77
N ALA A 240 10.58 -3.54 10.97
CA ALA A 240 9.77 -4.72 11.25
C ALA A 240 8.34 -4.28 11.59
N THR A 241 7.34 -4.85 10.90
CA THR A 241 5.93 -4.54 11.11
C THR A 241 5.14 -5.81 11.37
N LEU A 242 4.32 -5.81 12.42
CA LEU A 242 3.29 -6.81 12.69
C LEU A 242 1.93 -6.19 12.37
N LYS A 243 1.18 -6.78 11.44
CA LYS A 243 -0.13 -6.28 10.98
C LYS A 243 -1.22 -7.31 11.20
N ALA A 244 -2.33 -6.88 11.81
CA ALA A 244 -3.58 -7.63 11.90
C ALA A 244 -4.64 -7.01 11.00
N SER A 245 -5.40 -7.85 10.26
CA SER A 245 -6.48 -7.43 9.33
C SER A 245 -7.79 -8.14 9.67
N PHE A 246 -8.92 -7.44 9.52
CA PHE A 246 -10.26 -7.91 9.93
C PHE A 246 -11.29 -7.67 8.84
#